data_a76085e532c11f91d50254cd60e1c8be
#
_entry.id   a76085e532c11f91d50254cd60e1c8be
#
_cell.length_a   1.000
_cell.length_b   1.000
_cell.length_c   1.000
_cell.angle_alpha   90.00
_cell.angle_beta   90.00
_cell.angle_gamma   90.00
#
_symmetry.space_group_name_H-M   'P 1'
#
loop_
_entity.id
_entity.type
_entity.pdbx_description
1 polymer ?
#
loop_
_entity_poly.entity_id
_entity_poly.type
_entity_poly.pdbx_seq_one_letter_code
_entity_poly.pdbx_strand_id
1 'polypeptide(L)'
;MDIKEVTNKGLKGCGCLSIGFFLLLIVIGIFAPDPDEEEVEKLKKELAEKVASETEQKDTVVVNDVLEGDPYQELDDLIGLGSVKEEVRSLANFVKLQKEREAKGLKTAKVSYHLVFYGSPGTGKTTVARIVGRIYKDLGVLKKGHTIETDRAGLCGQYVGQTGPKTDSVIVKALDGVLFIDEAYSLVPEGGAGNDYGQEAISTILKRMEDYRDRLVVIVAGYKNEMQRFIDSNPGLQSRFNRYIDFPDYSGDELSQIFKMYMKKNQYTLSKEAETYLKERFDYAVAHKDRNFGNARYARNVFEKSIQAQANRLANEKDLDKDKLTELTVDDLKGGFASRANI
;
A
#
# COMPACT_ATOMS: atom_id res chain seq x y z
N MET A 1 -12.72 -46.12 -8.02
CA MET A 1 -11.66 -45.10 -8.06
C MET A 1 -12.04 -44.07 -7.00
N ASP A 2 -11.27 -43.98 -5.95
CA ASP A 2 -11.69 -43.32 -4.71
C ASP A 2 -11.68 -41.80 -4.90
N ILE A 3 -12.79 -41.11 -4.57
CA ILE A 3 -13.01 -39.67 -4.75
C ILE A 3 -11.94 -38.83 -3.98
N LYS A 4 -11.42 -39.38 -2.87
CA LYS A 4 -10.34 -38.80 -2.08
C LYS A 4 -8.99 -38.68 -2.83
N GLU A 5 -8.75 -39.56 -3.81
CA GLU A 5 -7.50 -39.59 -4.59
C GLU A 5 -7.52 -38.56 -5.72
N VAL A 6 -8.72 -38.24 -6.26
CA VAL A 6 -8.91 -37.28 -7.34
C VAL A 6 -8.89 -35.82 -6.78
N THR A 7 -9.45 -35.61 -5.60
CA THR A 7 -9.43 -34.28 -4.95
C THR A 7 -8.02 -33.87 -4.50
N ASN A 8 -7.19 -34.82 -4.07
CA ASN A 8 -5.83 -34.52 -3.60
C ASN A 8 -4.81 -34.28 -4.74
N LYS A 9 -5.09 -34.75 -5.96
CA LYS A 9 -4.26 -34.48 -7.15
C LYS A 9 -4.67 -33.22 -7.90
N GLY A 10 -5.96 -32.81 -7.83
CA GLY A 10 -6.47 -31.58 -8.47
C GLY A 10 -6.11 -30.28 -7.75
N LEU A 11 -5.81 -30.35 -6.45
CA LEU A 11 -5.53 -29.19 -5.60
C LEU A 11 -4.08 -28.65 -5.68
N LYS A 12 -3.18 -29.34 -6.39
CA LYS A 12 -1.76 -28.94 -6.50
C LYS A 12 -1.37 -28.20 -7.78
N GLY A 13 -2.31 -27.92 -8.66
CA GLY A 13 -1.96 -27.22 -9.90
C GLY A 13 -3.14 -26.52 -10.56
N CYS A 14 -3.17 -25.24 -10.43
CA CYS A 14 -4.01 -24.25 -11.11
C CYS A 14 -5.19 -23.67 -10.31
N GLY A 15 -5.10 -22.35 -10.07
CA GLY A 15 -6.03 -21.59 -9.27
C GLY A 15 -7.47 -21.49 -9.78
N CYS A 16 -8.35 -21.11 -8.88
CA CYS A 16 -9.74 -20.60 -8.97
C CYS A 16 -10.71 -21.05 -10.08
N LEU A 17 -10.26 -21.43 -11.27
CA LEU A 17 -11.13 -21.86 -12.38
C LEU A 17 -11.59 -23.32 -12.27
N SER A 18 -10.86 -24.18 -11.54
CA SER A 18 -11.18 -25.60 -11.40
C SER A 18 -12.30 -25.90 -10.40
N ILE A 19 -12.43 -25.07 -9.35
CA ILE A 19 -13.43 -25.25 -8.28
C ILE A 19 -14.83 -24.87 -8.79
N GLY A 20 -14.95 -23.80 -9.55
CA GLY A 20 -16.21 -23.39 -10.19
C GLY A 20 -16.73 -24.41 -11.19
N PHE A 21 -15.82 -25.06 -11.94
CA PHE A 21 -16.17 -26.08 -12.91
C PHE A 21 -16.62 -27.39 -12.24
N PHE A 22 -16.03 -27.76 -11.10
CA PHE A 22 -16.41 -28.96 -10.32
C PHE A 22 -17.77 -28.78 -9.62
N LEU A 23 -18.07 -27.60 -9.10
CA LEU A 23 -19.39 -27.25 -8.55
C LEU A 23 -20.47 -27.24 -9.62
N LEU A 24 -20.15 -26.80 -10.83
CA LEU A 24 -21.08 -26.84 -11.96
C LEU A 24 -21.43 -28.26 -12.36
N LEU A 25 -20.49 -29.20 -12.28
CA LEU A 25 -20.72 -30.63 -12.61
C LEU A 25 -21.56 -31.35 -11.54
N ILE A 26 -21.45 -30.95 -10.26
CA ILE A 26 -22.30 -31.49 -9.17
C ILE A 26 -23.75 -30.97 -9.32
N VAL A 27 -23.91 -29.71 -9.70
CA VAL A 27 -25.24 -29.10 -9.92
C VAL A 27 -25.94 -29.67 -11.16
N ILE A 28 -25.20 -30.17 -12.16
CA ILE A 28 -25.78 -30.76 -13.40
C ILE A 28 -26.09 -32.26 -13.25
N GLY A 29 -25.73 -32.90 -12.12
CA GLY A 29 -26.12 -34.30 -11.84
C GLY A 29 -25.44 -35.35 -12.73
N ILE A 30 -24.27 -35.06 -13.30
CA ILE A 30 -23.60 -35.95 -14.28
C ILE A 30 -22.70 -37.01 -13.64
N PHE A 31 -22.35 -36.84 -12.34
CA PHE A 31 -21.49 -37.84 -11.66
C PHE A 31 -21.85 -38.01 -10.18
N ALA A 32 -22.18 -39.25 -9.81
CA ALA A 32 -22.29 -39.90 -8.51
C ALA A 32 -23.70 -39.99 -7.89
N PRO A 33 -24.01 -41.04 -7.09
CA PRO A 33 -25.24 -41.16 -6.33
C PRO A 33 -25.32 -40.00 -5.31
N ASP A 34 -26.54 -39.55 -5.00
CA ASP A 34 -26.83 -38.41 -4.13
C ASP A 34 -25.94 -38.39 -2.90
N PRO A 35 -25.12 -37.33 -2.72
CA PRO A 35 -24.41 -37.16 -1.46
C PRO A 35 -25.42 -36.79 -0.38
N ASP A 36 -25.29 -37.32 0.84
CA ASP A 36 -26.11 -36.99 1.98
C ASP A 36 -26.16 -35.47 2.19
N GLU A 37 -27.36 -34.91 2.40
CA GLU A 37 -27.58 -33.44 2.59
C GLU A 37 -26.64 -32.85 3.66
N GLU A 38 -26.31 -33.65 4.67
CA GLU A 38 -25.42 -33.28 5.77
C GLU A 38 -23.94 -33.08 5.31
N GLU A 39 -23.47 -33.89 4.38
CA GLU A 39 -22.11 -33.80 3.81
C GLU A 39 -21.99 -32.61 2.84
N VAL A 40 -23.05 -32.30 2.10
CA VAL A 40 -23.14 -31.11 1.23
C VAL A 40 -23.17 -29.82 2.04
N GLU A 41 -23.88 -29.80 3.15
CA GLU A 41 -23.95 -28.64 4.05
C GLU A 41 -22.62 -28.39 4.75
N LYS A 42 -21.93 -29.45 5.16
CA LYS A 42 -20.60 -29.36 5.76
C LYS A 42 -19.55 -28.86 4.77
N LEU A 43 -19.56 -29.34 3.53
CA LEU A 43 -18.67 -28.87 2.46
C LEU A 43 -18.95 -27.42 2.07
N LYS A 44 -20.21 -26.98 2.04
CA LYS A 44 -20.58 -25.59 1.83
C LYS A 44 -20.07 -24.68 2.94
N LYS A 45 -20.14 -25.15 4.19
CA LYS A 45 -19.66 -24.39 5.35
C LYS A 45 -18.13 -24.29 5.35
N GLU A 46 -17.42 -25.39 5.09
CA GLU A 46 -15.96 -25.39 4.97
C GLU A 46 -15.45 -24.54 3.78
N LEU A 47 -16.20 -24.54 2.67
CA LEU A 47 -15.88 -23.72 1.51
C LEU A 47 -16.16 -22.23 1.80
N ALA A 48 -17.27 -21.92 2.47
CA ALA A 48 -17.58 -20.55 2.88
C ALA A 48 -16.56 -20.00 3.87
N GLU A 49 -16.10 -20.81 4.84
CA GLU A 49 -15.03 -20.44 5.78
C GLU A 49 -13.67 -20.26 5.07
N LYS A 50 -13.34 -21.11 4.10
CA LYS A 50 -12.12 -20.95 3.28
C LYS A 50 -12.17 -19.73 2.37
N VAL A 51 -13.30 -19.51 1.68
CA VAL A 51 -13.49 -18.33 0.83
C VAL A 51 -13.46 -17.06 1.67
N ALA A 52 -14.08 -17.05 2.85
CA ALA A 52 -14.02 -15.92 3.79
C ALA A 52 -12.58 -15.65 4.25
N SER A 53 -11.80 -16.68 4.61
CA SER A 53 -10.42 -16.53 5.04
C SER A 53 -9.47 -16.09 3.90
N GLU A 54 -9.69 -16.56 2.66
CA GLU A 54 -8.91 -16.12 1.49
C GLU A 54 -9.29 -14.70 1.03
N THR A 55 -10.54 -14.29 1.21
CA THR A 55 -11.00 -12.93 0.88
C THR A 55 -10.51 -11.93 1.94
N GLU A 56 -10.51 -12.29 3.24
CA GLU A 56 -9.97 -11.44 4.30
C GLU A 56 -8.47 -11.18 4.16
N GLN A 57 -7.69 -12.13 3.61
CA GLN A 57 -6.25 -11.95 3.38
C GLN A 57 -5.90 -11.06 2.19
N LYS A 58 -6.80 -10.86 1.22
CA LYS A 58 -6.54 -10.04 0.02
C LYS A 58 -6.77 -8.55 0.21
N ASP A 59 -7.67 -8.16 1.11
CA ASP A 59 -8.14 -6.77 1.21
C ASP A 59 -7.46 -5.95 2.31
N THR A 60 -6.59 -6.57 3.14
CA THR A 60 -5.90 -5.84 4.21
C THR A 60 -4.48 -6.38 4.36
N VAL A 61 -3.50 -5.57 4.00
CA VAL A 61 -2.08 -5.92 4.14
C VAL A 61 -1.63 -5.58 5.55
N VAL A 62 -1.40 -6.60 6.38
CA VAL A 62 -0.70 -6.43 7.66
C VAL A 62 0.79 -6.39 7.36
N VAL A 63 1.38 -5.20 7.39
CA VAL A 63 2.84 -5.09 7.25
C VAL A 63 3.46 -5.26 8.63
N ASN A 64 3.71 -6.51 9.00
CA ASN A 64 4.55 -6.88 10.14
C ASN A 64 6.04 -6.82 9.75
N ASP A 65 6.46 -5.81 9.00
CA ASP A 65 7.88 -5.52 8.91
C ASP A 65 8.28 -4.89 10.23
N VAL A 66 8.73 -5.74 11.14
CA VAL A 66 9.64 -5.33 12.20
C VAL A 66 10.94 -5.00 11.48
N LEU A 67 10.97 -3.85 10.80
CA LEU A 67 12.20 -3.29 10.28
C LEU A 67 13.07 -2.98 11.50
N GLU A 68 14.08 -3.80 11.71
CA GLU A 68 15.13 -3.55 12.69
C GLU A 68 15.89 -2.32 12.22
N GLY A 69 16.05 -1.31 13.07
CA GLY A 69 16.78 -0.10 12.74
C GLY A 69 16.17 1.18 13.31
N ASP A 70 16.93 2.25 13.26
CA ASP A 70 16.48 3.57 13.69
C ASP A 70 15.51 4.18 12.65
N PRO A 71 14.23 4.45 13.00
CA PRO A 71 13.27 5.03 12.07
C PRO A 71 13.67 6.45 11.62
N TYR A 72 14.47 7.19 12.38
CA TYR A 72 14.97 8.49 11.97
C TYR A 72 16.03 8.36 10.88
N GLN A 73 16.92 7.37 10.99
CA GLN A 73 17.90 7.09 9.95
C GLN A 73 17.21 6.62 8.67
N GLU A 74 16.22 5.74 8.78
CA GLU A 74 15.44 5.28 7.62
C GLU A 74 14.70 6.44 6.92
N LEU A 75 14.17 7.39 7.72
CA LEU A 75 13.57 8.61 7.17
C LEU A 75 14.59 9.44 6.39
N ASP A 76 15.82 9.57 6.93
CA ASP A 76 16.90 10.32 6.31
C ASP A 76 17.42 9.68 5.03
N ASP A 77 17.45 8.36 5.00
CA ASP A 77 17.90 7.57 3.85
C ASP A 77 16.92 7.58 2.67
N LEU A 78 15.68 8.05 2.87
CA LEU A 78 14.75 8.24 1.77
C LEU A 78 15.30 9.24 0.75
N ILE A 79 15.21 8.89 -0.53
CA ILE A 79 15.59 9.80 -1.61
C ILE A 79 14.61 10.98 -1.67
N GLY A 80 15.12 12.19 -1.76
CA GLY A 80 14.31 13.41 -1.82
C GLY A 80 13.47 13.63 -0.55
N LEU A 81 12.23 14.09 -0.75
CA LEU A 81 11.22 14.29 0.28
C LEU A 81 11.66 15.25 1.42
N GLY A 82 12.47 16.29 1.12
CA GLY A 82 13.03 17.20 2.13
C GLY A 82 11.97 17.80 3.04
N SER A 83 10.91 18.38 2.47
CA SER A 83 9.79 18.95 3.22
C SER A 83 9.06 17.92 4.10
N VAL A 84 8.87 16.69 3.59
CA VAL A 84 8.23 15.60 4.35
C VAL A 84 9.09 15.21 5.57
N LYS A 85 10.40 15.10 5.39
CA LYS A 85 11.35 14.80 6.49
C LYS A 85 11.31 15.87 7.57
N GLU A 86 11.28 17.14 7.18
CA GLU A 86 11.19 18.28 8.10
C GLU A 86 9.87 18.25 8.87
N GLU A 87 8.73 18.03 8.21
CA GLU A 87 7.42 17.93 8.85
C GLU A 87 7.34 16.76 9.83
N VAL A 88 7.85 15.57 9.46
CA VAL A 88 7.87 14.41 10.36
C VAL A 88 8.77 14.67 11.58
N ARG A 89 9.93 15.32 11.40
CA ARG A 89 10.81 15.71 12.53
C ARG A 89 10.17 16.77 13.42
N SER A 90 9.54 17.77 12.84
CA SER A 90 8.80 18.79 13.57
C SER A 90 7.70 18.17 14.44
N LEU A 91 6.96 17.21 13.86
CA LEU A 91 5.95 16.44 14.56
C LEU A 91 6.54 15.62 15.72
N ALA A 92 7.65 14.92 15.48
CA ALA A 92 8.34 14.14 16.50
C ALA A 92 8.84 15.04 17.68
N ASN A 93 9.43 16.19 17.36
CA ASN A 93 9.88 17.15 18.35
C ASN A 93 8.71 17.67 19.20
N PHE A 94 7.59 17.98 18.54
CA PHE A 94 6.39 18.42 19.24
C PHE A 94 5.87 17.34 20.21
N VAL A 95 5.78 16.09 19.77
CA VAL A 95 5.36 14.94 20.60
C VAL A 95 6.29 14.77 21.79
N LYS A 96 7.60 14.79 21.55
CA LYS A 96 8.63 14.69 22.60
C LYS A 96 8.46 15.77 23.66
N LEU A 97 8.27 17.02 23.24
CA LEU A 97 8.07 18.13 24.18
C LEU A 97 6.78 17.97 25.00
N GLN A 98 5.67 17.51 24.39
CA GLN A 98 4.44 17.27 25.13
C GLN A 98 4.62 16.16 26.18
N LYS A 99 5.32 15.07 25.87
CA LYS A 99 5.65 14.00 26.82
C LYS A 99 6.53 14.50 27.99
N GLU A 100 7.53 15.32 27.70
CA GLU A 100 8.36 15.95 28.73
C GLU A 100 7.55 16.86 29.67
N ARG A 101 6.60 17.63 29.11
CA ARG A 101 5.70 18.46 29.92
C ARG A 101 4.82 17.61 30.83
N GLU A 102 4.26 16.51 30.29
CA GLU A 102 3.43 15.56 31.04
C GLU A 102 4.24 14.92 32.19
N ALA A 103 5.47 14.48 31.92
CA ALA A 103 6.38 13.88 32.90
C ALA A 103 6.73 14.88 34.04
N LYS A 104 6.70 16.18 33.75
CA LYS A 104 6.91 17.23 34.77
C LYS A 104 5.62 17.73 35.43
N GLY A 105 4.49 17.04 35.24
CA GLY A 105 3.19 17.39 35.80
C GLY A 105 2.57 18.68 35.22
N LEU A 106 3.04 19.16 34.07
CA LEU A 106 2.49 20.33 33.41
C LEU A 106 1.27 19.96 32.55
N LYS A 107 0.31 20.87 32.47
CA LYS A 107 -0.85 20.67 31.57
C LYS A 107 -0.37 20.61 30.12
N THR A 108 -0.82 19.60 29.40
CA THR A 108 -0.59 19.43 27.96
C THR A 108 -1.87 19.70 27.18
N ALA A 109 -1.74 20.25 25.97
CA ALA A 109 -2.87 20.35 25.09
C ALA A 109 -3.24 18.95 24.56
N LYS A 110 -4.53 18.64 24.48
CA LYS A 110 -5.00 17.43 23.77
C LYS A 110 -4.72 17.64 22.27
N VAL A 111 -3.84 16.83 21.72
CA VAL A 111 -3.40 16.94 20.32
C VAL A 111 -3.85 15.69 19.58
N SER A 112 -4.36 15.91 18.37
CA SER A 112 -4.60 14.84 17.42
C SER A 112 -3.28 14.41 16.77
N TYR A 113 -3.00 13.11 16.75
CA TYR A 113 -1.84 12.50 16.08
C TYR A 113 -2.18 11.99 14.68
N HIS A 114 -3.43 12.17 14.23
CA HIS A 114 -3.87 11.74 12.91
C HIS A 114 -3.33 12.67 11.83
N LEU A 115 -3.05 12.11 10.64
CA LEU A 115 -2.37 12.83 9.56
C LEU A 115 -3.14 12.69 8.24
N VAL A 116 -3.01 13.70 7.39
CA VAL A 116 -3.42 13.66 5.99
C VAL A 116 -2.19 13.74 5.12
N PHE A 117 -2.01 12.77 4.23
CA PHE A 117 -0.91 12.73 3.27
C PHE A 117 -1.43 13.06 1.88
N TYR A 118 -0.93 14.14 1.31
CA TYR A 118 -1.24 14.55 -0.05
C TYR A 118 -0.12 14.16 -1.01
N GLY A 119 -0.45 13.75 -2.21
CA GLY A 119 0.53 13.56 -3.28
C GLY A 119 0.13 12.50 -4.28
N SER A 120 0.79 12.55 -5.42
CA SER A 120 0.64 11.61 -6.53
C SER A 120 1.02 10.19 -6.14
N PRO A 121 0.63 9.16 -6.92
CA PRO A 121 1.05 7.79 -6.69
C PRO A 121 2.56 7.62 -6.72
N GLY A 122 3.09 6.71 -5.89
CA GLY A 122 4.51 6.38 -5.87
C GLY A 122 5.43 7.44 -5.27
N THR A 123 4.91 8.44 -4.53
CA THR A 123 5.72 9.47 -3.84
C THR A 123 6.20 9.05 -2.44
N GLY A 124 5.94 7.80 -2.01
CA GLY A 124 6.46 7.27 -0.75
C GLY A 124 5.53 7.41 0.45
N LYS A 125 4.26 7.80 0.27
CA LYS A 125 3.29 7.99 1.37
C LYS A 125 3.20 6.79 2.32
N THR A 126 3.00 5.60 1.80
CA THR A 126 2.92 4.37 2.59
C THR A 126 4.21 4.09 3.37
N THR A 127 5.37 4.27 2.74
CA THR A 127 6.68 4.09 3.40
C THR A 127 6.85 5.03 4.58
N VAL A 128 6.53 6.32 4.39
CA VAL A 128 6.60 7.32 5.46
C VAL A 128 5.57 7.04 6.56
N ALA A 129 4.36 6.55 6.22
CA ALA A 129 3.37 6.16 7.24
C ALA A 129 3.89 5.07 8.17
N ARG A 130 4.62 4.07 7.63
CA ARG A 130 5.26 3.01 8.42
C ARG A 130 6.37 3.56 9.32
N ILE A 131 7.19 4.46 8.81
CA ILE A 131 8.24 5.13 9.58
C ILE A 131 7.63 5.96 10.72
N VAL A 132 6.57 6.73 10.44
CA VAL A 132 5.85 7.52 11.45
C VAL A 132 5.28 6.62 12.55
N GLY A 133 4.73 5.46 12.21
CA GLY A 133 4.24 4.49 13.21
C GLY A 133 5.34 4.04 14.18
N ARG A 134 6.54 3.80 13.67
CA ARG A 134 7.72 3.42 14.49
C ARG A 134 8.23 4.59 15.32
N ILE A 135 8.30 5.80 14.76
CA ILE A 135 8.64 7.02 15.50
C ILE A 135 7.65 7.23 16.66
N TYR A 136 6.35 7.07 16.41
CA TYR A 136 5.34 7.20 17.47
C TYR A 136 5.45 6.10 18.55
N LYS A 137 5.91 4.90 18.19
CA LYS A 137 6.24 3.86 19.17
C LYS A 137 7.42 4.29 20.04
N ASP A 138 8.51 4.76 19.45
CA ASP A 138 9.71 5.19 20.16
C ASP A 138 9.45 6.38 21.09
N LEU A 139 8.52 7.25 20.70
CA LEU A 139 8.04 8.36 21.51
C LEU A 139 6.99 7.95 22.56
N GLY A 140 6.58 6.68 22.62
CA GLY A 140 5.58 6.18 23.56
C GLY A 140 4.16 6.67 23.29
N VAL A 141 3.84 7.11 22.07
CA VAL A 141 2.46 7.42 21.62
C VAL A 141 1.70 6.13 21.32
N LEU A 142 2.38 5.19 20.66
CA LEU A 142 1.84 3.89 20.29
C LEU A 142 2.66 2.78 20.98
N LYS A 143 2.01 1.66 21.31
CA LYS A 143 2.70 0.54 21.96
C LYS A 143 3.44 -0.35 20.97
N LYS A 144 2.84 -0.61 19.78
CA LYS A 144 3.39 -1.51 18.77
C LYS A 144 4.02 -0.75 17.60
N GLY A 145 3.37 0.32 17.11
CA GLY A 145 3.85 1.15 16.01
C GLY A 145 3.80 0.47 14.63
N HIS A 146 3.13 -0.67 14.50
CA HIS A 146 2.86 -1.34 13.23
C HIS A 146 1.85 -0.54 12.40
N THR A 147 1.80 -0.81 11.11
CA THR A 147 0.87 -0.14 10.20
C THR A 147 -0.01 -1.18 9.49
N ILE A 148 -1.31 -0.97 9.54
CA ILE A 148 -2.31 -1.69 8.78
C ILE A 148 -2.72 -0.81 7.59
N GLU A 149 -2.48 -1.31 6.38
CA GLU A 149 -2.84 -0.63 5.14
C GLU A 149 -4.17 -1.13 4.63
N THR A 150 -5.02 -0.21 4.20
CA THR A 150 -6.33 -0.52 3.65
C THR A 150 -6.77 0.57 2.66
N ASP A 151 -7.82 0.29 1.94
CA ASP A 151 -8.52 1.20 1.03
C ASP A 151 -10.03 1.08 1.21
N ARG A 152 -10.83 1.64 0.29
CA ARG A 152 -12.29 1.49 0.30
C ARG A 152 -12.73 0.02 0.28
N ALA A 153 -12.09 -0.82 -0.51
CA ALA A 153 -12.47 -2.23 -0.64
C ALA A 153 -12.25 -3.00 0.67
N GLY A 154 -11.15 -2.70 1.37
CA GLY A 154 -10.85 -3.28 2.67
C GLY A 154 -11.80 -2.82 3.80
N LEU A 155 -12.42 -1.65 3.69
CA LEU A 155 -13.29 -1.07 4.72
C LEU A 155 -14.78 -1.34 4.47
N CYS A 156 -15.25 -1.22 3.22
CA CYS A 156 -16.66 -1.33 2.88
C CYS A 156 -17.09 -2.79 2.66
N GLY A 157 -18.26 -3.14 3.16
CA GLY A 157 -18.91 -4.42 2.87
C GLY A 157 -19.55 -4.44 1.48
N GLN A 158 -19.90 -5.64 1.01
CA GLN A 158 -20.61 -5.83 -0.25
C GLN A 158 -22.14 -5.71 -0.08
N TYR A 159 -22.64 -5.94 1.14
CA TYR A 159 -24.06 -5.92 1.46
C TYR A 159 -24.35 -4.98 2.64
N VAL A 160 -25.62 -4.56 2.73
CA VAL A 160 -26.12 -3.71 3.84
C VAL A 160 -25.80 -4.32 5.19
N GLY A 161 -25.29 -3.51 6.12
CA GLY A 161 -24.95 -3.92 7.49
C GLY A 161 -23.60 -4.60 7.66
N GLN A 162 -22.82 -4.82 6.59
CA GLN A 162 -21.50 -5.45 6.69
C GLN A 162 -20.36 -4.44 6.88
N THR A 163 -20.55 -3.19 6.46
CA THR A 163 -19.47 -2.18 6.45
C THR A 163 -19.01 -1.84 7.86
N GLY A 164 -19.91 -1.59 8.80
CA GLY A 164 -19.54 -1.28 10.18
C GLY A 164 -18.67 -2.36 10.82
N PRO A 165 -19.12 -3.63 10.87
CA PRO A 165 -18.30 -4.75 11.39
C PRO A 165 -16.99 -4.96 10.66
N LYS A 166 -16.94 -4.84 9.33
CA LYS A 166 -15.72 -4.97 8.53
C LYS A 166 -14.72 -3.87 8.87
N THR A 167 -15.17 -2.61 8.85
CA THR A 167 -14.35 -1.46 9.25
C THR A 167 -13.80 -1.62 10.66
N ASP A 168 -14.64 -2.06 11.60
CA ASP A 168 -14.26 -2.28 12.99
C ASP A 168 -13.18 -3.36 13.13
N SER A 169 -13.31 -4.46 12.40
CA SER A 169 -12.31 -5.54 12.36
C SER A 169 -10.93 -5.02 11.89
N VAL A 170 -10.88 -4.17 10.86
CA VAL A 170 -9.64 -3.56 10.37
C VAL A 170 -9.04 -2.62 11.41
N ILE A 171 -9.88 -1.80 12.08
CA ILE A 171 -9.44 -0.89 13.14
C ILE A 171 -8.86 -1.67 14.33
N VAL A 172 -9.50 -2.77 14.73
CA VAL A 172 -9.00 -3.61 15.84
C VAL A 172 -7.61 -4.17 15.52
N LYS A 173 -7.34 -4.55 14.27
CA LYS A 173 -6.00 -4.99 13.82
C LYS A 173 -4.96 -3.85 13.92
N ALA A 174 -5.38 -2.59 13.74
CA ALA A 174 -4.50 -1.42 13.80
C ALA A 174 -4.29 -0.86 15.21
N LEU A 175 -4.95 -1.41 16.24
CA LEU A 175 -4.79 -0.92 17.61
C LEU A 175 -3.35 -1.03 18.12
N ASP A 176 -2.92 0.02 18.80
CA ASP A 176 -1.55 0.26 19.27
C ASP A 176 -0.56 0.54 18.11
N GLY A 177 -1.10 0.89 16.93
CA GLY A 177 -0.40 1.16 15.69
C GLY A 177 -1.10 2.21 14.83
N VAL A 178 -0.80 2.16 13.54
CA VAL A 178 -1.30 3.08 12.51
C VAL A 178 -2.30 2.36 11.61
N LEU A 179 -3.46 2.97 11.39
CA LEU A 179 -4.35 2.64 10.29
C LEU A 179 -4.05 3.60 9.13
N PHE A 180 -3.50 3.07 8.04
CA PHE A 180 -3.24 3.82 6.82
C PHE A 180 -4.33 3.52 5.78
N ILE A 181 -5.06 4.55 5.37
CA ILE A 181 -6.13 4.44 4.37
C ILE A 181 -5.67 5.13 3.09
N ASP A 182 -5.33 4.34 2.08
CA ASP A 182 -4.96 4.87 0.77
C ASP A 182 -6.21 5.24 -0.04
N GLU A 183 -6.08 6.27 -0.87
CA GLU A 183 -7.19 6.80 -1.67
C GLU A 183 -8.49 7.03 -0.86
N ALA A 184 -8.34 7.56 0.37
CA ALA A 184 -9.44 7.71 1.32
C ALA A 184 -10.64 8.52 0.77
N TYR A 185 -10.40 9.39 -0.21
CA TYR A 185 -11.44 10.13 -0.94
C TYR A 185 -12.44 9.21 -1.64
N SER A 186 -12.04 7.99 -1.97
CA SER A 186 -12.93 6.99 -2.56
C SER A 186 -14.08 6.57 -1.65
N LEU A 187 -13.96 6.82 -0.33
CA LEU A 187 -15.05 6.62 0.64
C LEU A 187 -16.21 7.61 0.44
N VAL A 188 -15.98 8.73 -0.25
CA VAL A 188 -17.01 9.74 -0.58
C VAL A 188 -17.17 9.82 -2.10
N PRO A 189 -18.03 9.01 -2.73
CA PRO A 189 -18.21 9.01 -4.17
C PRO A 189 -18.81 10.33 -4.66
N GLU A 190 -18.41 10.74 -5.86
CA GLU A 190 -19.01 11.90 -6.53
C GLU A 190 -20.47 11.56 -6.94
N GLY A 191 -21.43 12.40 -6.53
CA GLY A 191 -22.80 12.31 -6.99
C GLY A 191 -23.86 11.79 -6.00
N GLY A 192 -23.48 11.35 -4.80
CA GLY A 192 -24.40 11.14 -3.64
C GLY A 192 -25.61 10.21 -3.81
N ALA A 193 -25.68 9.40 -4.85
CA ALA A 193 -26.81 8.51 -5.10
C ALA A 193 -26.38 7.05 -4.97
N GLY A 194 -26.66 6.44 -3.84
CA GLY A 194 -26.45 5.00 -3.60
C GLY A 194 -26.37 4.69 -2.12
N ASN A 195 -26.51 3.41 -1.75
CA ASN A 195 -26.23 2.93 -0.40
C ASN A 195 -24.82 3.35 0.01
N ASP A 196 -24.72 4.31 0.93
CA ASP A 196 -23.48 4.99 1.22
C ASP A 196 -22.64 4.22 2.24
N TYR A 197 -22.16 3.05 1.81
CA TYR A 197 -21.25 2.23 2.62
C TYR A 197 -19.99 3.01 3.05
N GLY A 198 -19.54 3.99 2.26
CA GLY A 198 -18.41 4.82 2.60
C GLY A 198 -18.70 5.73 3.79
N GLN A 199 -19.90 6.32 3.88
CA GLN A 199 -20.30 7.13 5.04
C GLN A 199 -20.44 6.30 6.32
N GLU A 200 -20.91 5.05 6.21
CA GLU A 200 -20.93 4.11 7.35
C GLU A 200 -19.50 3.81 7.83
N ALA A 201 -18.56 3.58 6.89
CA ALA A 201 -17.14 3.38 7.21
C ALA A 201 -16.55 4.61 7.89
N ILE A 202 -16.77 5.83 7.33
CA ILE A 202 -16.30 7.09 7.91
C ILE A 202 -16.85 7.28 9.33
N SER A 203 -18.14 7.04 9.53
CA SER A 203 -18.78 7.17 10.84
C SER A 203 -18.19 6.21 11.88
N THR A 204 -17.89 4.97 11.45
CA THR A 204 -17.23 3.96 12.29
C THR A 204 -15.80 4.40 12.63
N ILE A 205 -15.03 4.86 11.64
CA ILE A 205 -13.66 5.36 11.84
C ILE A 205 -13.66 6.53 12.84
N LEU A 206 -14.51 7.54 12.63
CA LEU A 206 -14.60 8.71 13.52
C LEU A 206 -14.94 8.36 14.95
N LYS A 207 -15.87 7.40 15.14
CA LYS A 207 -16.21 6.88 16.46
C LYS A 207 -15.01 6.22 17.12
N ARG A 208 -14.32 5.35 16.40
CA ARG A 208 -13.16 4.60 16.94
C ARG A 208 -11.92 5.47 17.15
N MET A 209 -11.74 6.53 16.38
CA MET A 209 -10.71 7.54 16.64
C MET A 209 -10.91 8.22 18.00
N GLU A 210 -12.15 8.39 18.45
CA GLU A 210 -12.45 8.92 19.78
C GLU A 210 -12.30 7.84 20.87
N ASP A 211 -12.88 6.65 20.63
CA ASP A 211 -12.85 5.54 21.59
C ASP A 211 -11.40 5.07 21.89
N TYR A 212 -10.54 5.10 20.89
CA TYR A 212 -9.15 4.59 20.96
C TYR A 212 -8.09 5.68 20.73
N ARG A 213 -8.39 6.94 21.04
CA ARG A 213 -7.51 8.08 20.77
C ARG A 213 -6.06 7.94 21.28
N ASP A 214 -5.86 7.17 22.37
CA ASP A 214 -4.54 6.93 22.97
C ASP A 214 -3.86 5.65 22.42
N ARG A 215 -4.51 4.95 21.47
CA ARG A 215 -4.05 3.65 20.96
C ARG A 215 -4.11 3.53 19.44
N LEU A 216 -4.69 4.49 18.75
CA LEU A 216 -4.90 4.45 17.30
C LEU A 216 -4.48 5.76 16.69
N VAL A 217 -3.61 5.67 15.70
CA VAL A 217 -3.32 6.76 14.78
C VAL A 217 -3.90 6.42 13.40
N VAL A 218 -4.66 7.34 12.83
CA VAL A 218 -5.20 7.20 11.48
C VAL A 218 -4.45 8.14 10.55
N ILE A 219 -3.94 7.61 9.45
CA ILE A 219 -3.31 8.37 8.36
C ILE A 219 -4.16 8.13 7.12
N VAL A 220 -4.71 9.18 6.55
CA VAL A 220 -5.48 9.13 5.30
C VAL A 220 -4.64 9.71 4.16
N ALA A 221 -4.64 9.07 3.00
CA ALA A 221 -3.79 9.47 1.89
C ALA A 221 -4.56 9.56 0.56
N GLY A 222 -4.09 10.42 -0.34
CA GLY A 222 -4.65 10.56 -1.68
C GLY A 222 -4.18 11.83 -2.39
N TYR A 223 -4.82 12.13 -3.52
CA TYR A 223 -4.57 13.37 -4.27
C TYR A 223 -5.07 14.59 -3.51
N LYS A 224 -4.34 15.70 -3.61
CA LYS A 224 -4.58 16.91 -2.81
C LYS A 224 -6.00 17.44 -2.90
N ASN A 225 -6.52 17.63 -4.10
CA ASN A 225 -7.85 18.21 -4.29
C ASN A 225 -8.97 17.27 -3.83
N GLU A 226 -8.82 15.97 -4.08
CA GLU A 226 -9.74 14.93 -3.66
C GLU A 226 -9.76 14.77 -2.14
N MET A 227 -8.60 14.79 -1.52
CA MET A 227 -8.47 14.72 -0.06
C MET A 227 -9.04 15.97 0.63
N GLN A 228 -8.89 17.15 0.02
CA GLN A 228 -9.54 18.35 0.56
C GLN A 228 -11.06 18.17 0.57
N ARG A 229 -11.67 17.72 -0.54
CA ARG A 229 -13.10 17.41 -0.62
C ARG A 229 -13.53 16.34 0.37
N PHE A 230 -12.70 15.31 0.56
CA PHE A 230 -12.94 14.25 1.54
C PHE A 230 -13.00 14.81 2.97
N ILE A 231 -12.02 15.61 3.37
CA ILE A 231 -12.00 16.24 4.70
C ILE A 231 -13.18 17.21 4.88
N ASP A 232 -13.52 17.98 3.86
CA ASP A 232 -14.61 18.95 3.91
C ASP A 232 -16.00 18.31 3.89
N SER A 233 -16.10 17.04 3.50
CA SER A 233 -17.37 16.30 3.46
C SER A 233 -18.00 16.04 4.84
N ASN A 234 -17.20 16.11 5.92
CA ASN A 234 -17.68 15.78 7.26
C ASN A 234 -16.96 16.61 8.34
N PRO A 235 -17.70 17.37 9.17
CA PRO A 235 -17.11 18.17 10.26
C PRO A 235 -16.29 17.33 11.27
N GLY A 236 -16.64 16.05 11.43
CA GLY A 236 -15.90 15.11 12.28
C GLY A 236 -14.50 14.82 11.72
N LEU A 237 -14.35 14.75 10.39
CA LEU A 237 -13.04 14.62 9.75
C LEU A 237 -12.22 15.90 9.94
N GLN A 238 -12.80 17.08 9.67
CA GLN A 238 -12.12 18.38 9.83
C GLN A 238 -11.58 18.58 11.25
N SER A 239 -12.34 18.20 12.27
CA SER A 239 -11.94 18.38 13.66
C SER A 239 -10.80 17.46 14.12
N ARG A 240 -10.63 16.30 13.48
CA ARG A 240 -9.63 15.28 13.86
C ARG A 240 -8.38 15.32 13.00
N PHE A 241 -8.51 15.68 11.73
CA PHE A 241 -7.40 15.78 10.78
C PHE A 241 -6.97 17.24 10.63
N ASN A 242 -6.02 17.66 11.44
CA ASN A 242 -5.52 19.05 11.47
C ASN A 242 -4.04 19.17 11.07
N ARG A 243 -3.42 18.07 10.64
CA ARG A 243 -2.03 18.02 10.20
C ARG A 243 -1.95 17.39 8.81
N TYR A 244 -1.30 18.13 7.91
CA TYR A 244 -1.23 17.79 6.49
C TYR A 244 0.24 17.72 6.08
N ILE A 245 0.63 16.66 5.39
CA ILE A 245 1.98 16.48 4.85
C ILE A 245 1.86 16.33 3.34
N ASP A 246 2.51 17.25 2.61
CA ASP A 246 2.51 17.26 1.14
C ASP A 246 3.72 16.48 0.61
N PHE A 247 3.45 15.49 -0.22
CA PHE A 247 4.43 14.65 -0.88
C PHE A 247 4.61 15.12 -2.31
N PRO A 248 5.63 15.94 -2.61
CA PRO A 248 5.87 16.42 -3.95
C PRO A 248 6.25 15.26 -4.89
N ASP A 249 6.04 15.47 -6.19
CA ASP A 249 6.59 14.58 -7.19
C ASP A 249 8.11 14.67 -7.19
N TYR A 250 8.77 13.55 -7.47
CA TYR A 250 10.21 13.48 -7.60
C TYR A 250 10.71 14.23 -8.84
N SER A 251 11.87 14.87 -8.72
CA SER A 251 12.65 15.41 -9.83
C SER A 251 13.27 14.28 -10.66
N GLY A 252 13.76 14.61 -11.87
CA GLY A 252 14.49 13.65 -12.71
C GLY A 252 15.75 13.10 -12.04
N ASP A 253 16.47 13.95 -11.29
CA ASP A 253 17.63 13.51 -10.50
C ASP A 253 17.24 12.53 -9.39
N GLU A 254 16.14 12.78 -8.66
CA GLU A 254 15.65 11.87 -7.61
C GLU A 254 15.15 10.56 -8.20
N LEU A 255 14.45 10.58 -9.34
CA LEU A 255 14.04 9.36 -10.06
C LEU A 255 15.25 8.55 -10.52
N SER A 256 16.31 9.23 -10.98
CA SER A 256 17.58 8.57 -11.34
C SER A 256 18.23 7.90 -10.13
N GLN A 257 18.19 8.54 -8.96
CA GLN A 257 18.70 7.95 -7.72
C GLN A 257 17.85 6.74 -7.29
N ILE A 258 16.52 6.83 -7.41
CA ILE A 258 15.60 5.71 -7.13
C ILE A 258 15.88 4.53 -8.07
N PHE A 259 16.09 4.78 -9.36
CA PHE A 259 16.49 3.75 -10.32
C PHE A 259 17.81 3.09 -9.92
N LYS A 260 18.83 3.91 -9.59
CA LYS A 260 20.15 3.42 -9.13
C LYS A 260 20.05 2.63 -7.82
N MET A 261 19.14 2.97 -6.93
CA MET A 261 18.86 2.19 -5.72
C MET A 261 18.36 0.77 -6.08
N TYR A 262 17.43 0.63 -7.03
CA TYR A 262 16.99 -0.68 -7.53
C TYR A 262 18.13 -1.45 -8.18
N MET A 263 18.97 -0.79 -8.97
CA MET A 263 20.17 -1.40 -9.56
C MET A 263 21.12 -1.96 -8.51
N LYS A 264 21.46 -1.15 -7.50
CA LYS A 264 22.36 -1.57 -6.41
C LYS A 264 21.82 -2.78 -5.67
N LYS A 265 20.52 -2.77 -5.35
CA LYS A 265 19.85 -3.90 -4.69
C LYS A 265 19.91 -5.20 -5.51
N ASN A 266 19.90 -5.09 -6.83
CA ASN A 266 19.90 -6.23 -7.75
C ASN A 266 21.25 -6.46 -8.44
N GLN A 267 22.33 -5.78 -7.98
CA GLN A 267 23.72 -5.93 -8.49
C GLN A 267 23.88 -5.58 -9.97
N TYR A 268 23.10 -4.59 -10.46
CA TYR A 268 23.28 -4.05 -11.81
C TYR A 268 24.17 -2.80 -11.80
N THR A 269 24.80 -2.55 -12.95
CA THR A 269 25.62 -1.36 -13.23
C THR A 269 25.12 -0.67 -14.49
N LEU A 270 25.54 0.58 -14.72
CA LEU A 270 25.26 1.31 -15.96
C LEU A 270 26.58 1.56 -16.69
N SER A 271 26.53 1.50 -18.03
CA SER A 271 27.57 2.13 -18.82
C SER A 271 27.53 3.66 -18.62
N LYS A 272 28.65 4.34 -18.86
CA LYS A 272 28.74 5.80 -18.69
C LYS A 272 27.75 6.55 -19.58
N GLU A 273 27.55 6.08 -20.78
CA GLU A 273 26.59 6.62 -21.77
C GLU A 273 25.15 6.37 -21.32
N ALA A 274 24.88 5.18 -20.73
CA ALA A 274 23.58 4.83 -20.18
C ALA A 274 23.21 5.71 -18.98
N GLU A 275 24.17 6.09 -18.14
CA GLU A 275 23.94 7.00 -17.02
C GLU A 275 23.47 8.39 -17.49
N THR A 276 24.12 8.94 -18.51
CA THR A 276 23.73 10.22 -19.11
C THR A 276 22.32 10.13 -19.71
N TYR A 277 22.07 9.09 -20.50
CA TYR A 277 20.77 8.85 -21.13
C TYR A 277 19.66 8.69 -20.09
N LEU A 278 19.91 7.96 -19.01
CA LEU A 278 18.94 7.76 -17.90
C LEU A 278 18.48 9.09 -17.33
N LYS A 279 19.42 9.99 -17.00
CA LYS A 279 19.13 11.31 -16.46
C LYS A 279 18.29 12.14 -17.43
N GLU A 280 18.72 12.27 -18.69
CA GLU A 280 17.99 13.03 -19.72
C GLU A 280 16.57 12.52 -19.90
N ARG A 281 16.37 11.20 -19.87
CA ARG A 281 15.03 10.59 -20.03
C ARG A 281 14.12 10.82 -18.84
N PHE A 282 14.63 10.78 -17.61
CA PHE A 282 13.83 11.11 -16.43
C PHE A 282 13.51 12.60 -16.37
N ASP A 283 14.44 13.49 -16.71
CA ASP A 283 14.17 14.93 -16.80
C ASP A 283 13.07 15.22 -17.83
N TYR A 284 13.14 14.55 -18.99
CA TYR A 284 12.10 14.65 -20.01
C TYR A 284 10.74 14.14 -19.48
N ALA A 285 10.71 12.99 -18.82
CA ALA A 285 9.48 12.41 -18.29
C ALA A 285 8.82 13.31 -17.23
N VAL A 286 9.61 13.93 -16.36
CA VAL A 286 9.11 14.88 -15.35
C VAL A 286 8.56 16.15 -16.01
N ALA A 287 9.22 16.65 -17.05
CA ALA A 287 8.77 17.84 -17.77
C ALA A 287 7.45 17.64 -18.54
N HIS A 288 7.13 16.39 -18.91
CA HIS A 288 5.94 16.02 -19.72
C HIS A 288 4.95 15.14 -18.95
N LYS A 289 5.08 15.08 -17.60
CA LYS A 289 4.22 14.24 -16.76
C LYS A 289 2.76 14.70 -16.80
N ASP A 290 1.87 13.74 -16.74
CA ASP A 290 0.45 13.96 -16.51
C ASP A 290 0.09 13.84 -15.01
N ARG A 291 -1.21 13.96 -14.70
CA ARG A 291 -1.73 13.84 -13.34
C ARG A 291 -1.48 12.46 -12.71
N ASN A 292 -1.36 11.41 -13.51
CA ASN A 292 -1.22 10.03 -13.05
C ASN A 292 0.24 9.57 -13.02
N PHE A 293 1.18 10.49 -13.12
CA PHE A 293 2.60 10.17 -13.12
C PHE A 293 3.00 9.33 -11.92
N GLY A 294 3.59 8.16 -12.21
CA GLY A 294 3.81 7.11 -11.21
C GLY A 294 5.02 7.29 -10.29
N ASN A 295 5.81 8.37 -10.45
CA ASN A 295 6.95 8.69 -9.58
C ASN A 295 7.92 7.49 -9.37
N ALA A 296 8.17 7.05 -8.15
CA ALA A 296 9.04 5.90 -7.86
C ALA A 296 8.53 4.59 -8.49
N ARG A 297 7.21 4.41 -8.68
CA ARG A 297 6.66 3.27 -9.43
C ARG A 297 7.09 3.34 -10.90
N TYR A 298 7.10 4.55 -11.48
CA TYR A 298 7.60 4.74 -12.84
C TYR A 298 9.08 4.36 -12.95
N ALA A 299 9.95 4.86 -12.06
CA ALA A 299 11.38 4.51 -12.05
C ALA A 299 11.59 2.99 -11.89
N ARG A 300 10.82 2.33 -11.03
CA ARG A 300 10.82 0.88 -10.87
C ARG A 300 10.41 0.16 -12.16
N ASN A 301 9.34 0.58 -12.80
CA ASN A 301 8.85 -0.02 -14.04
C ASN A 301 9.90 0.10 -15.17
N VAL A 302 10.56 1.27 -15.29
CA VAL A 302 11.66 1.47 -16.23
C VAL A 302 12.79 0.49 -15.94
N PHE A 303 13.17 0.32 -14.67
CA PHE A 303 14.21 -0.63 -14.28
C PHE A 303 13.85 -2.08 -14.65
N GLU A 304 12.66 -2.54 -14.30
CA GLU A 304 12.20 -3.90 -14.61
C GLU A 304 12.18 -4.19 -16.12
N LYS A 305 11.75 -3.21 -16.91
CA LYS A 305 11.74 -3.34 -18.38
C LYS A 305 13.14 -3.25 -19.01
N SER A 306 14.04 -2.47 -18.40
CA SER A 306 15.43 -2.43 -18.86
C SER A 306 16.11 -3.78 -18.65
N ILE A 307 15.85 -4.47 -17.55
CA ILE A 307 16.33 -5.84 -17.31
C ILE A 307 15.75 -6.81 -18.36
N GLN A 308 14.47 -6.67 -18.69
CA GLN A 308 13.85 -7.50 -19.73
C GLN A 308 14.48 -7.24 -21.10
N ALA A 309 14.79 -5.98 -21.44
CA ALA A 309 15.49 -5.63 -22.68
C ALA A 309 16.90 -6.21 -22.72
N GLN A 310 17.66 -6.14 -21.61
CA GLN A 310 18.96 -6.78 -21.48
C GLN A 310 18.86 -8.29 -21.71
N ALA A 311 17.89 -8.96 -21.08
CA ALA A 311 17.70 -10.39 -21.25
C ALA A 311 17.43 -10.75 -22.72
N ASN A 312 16.63 -9.96 -23.43
CA ASN A 312 16.37 -10.16 -24.86
C ASN A 312 17.64 -9.93 -25.71
N ARG A 313 18.45 -8.92 -25.39
CA ARG A 313 19.73 -8.64 -26.08
C ARG A 313 20.72 -9.78 -25.92
N LEU A 314 20.81 -10.34 -24.70
CA LEU A 314 21.77 -11.38 -24.36
C LEU A 314 21.30 -12.81 -24.72
N ALA A 315 20.02 -13.01 -25.08
CA ALA A 315 19.42 -14.32 -25.29
C ALA A 315 20.16 -15.23 -26.30
N ASN A 316 20.83 -14.64 -27.27
CA ASN A 316 21.56 -15.36 -28.34
C ASN A 316 23.09 -15.34 -28.15
N GLU A 317 23.60 -14.74 -27.08
CA GLU A 317 25.02 -14.72 -26.77
C GLU A 317 25.46 -16.02 -26.12
N LYS A 318 26.59 -16.58 -26.58
CA LYS A 318 27.13 -17.85 -26.09
C LYS A 318 28.04 -17.72 -24.87
N ASP A 319 28.74 -16.56 -24.77
CA ASP A 319 29.70 -16.29 -23.69
C ASP A 319 29.18 -15.13 -22.85
N LEU A 320 28.52 -15.45 -21.78
CA LEU A 320 27.99 -14.50 -20.79
C LEU A 320 28.96 -14.42 -19.60
N ASP A 321 29.82 -13.41 -19.60
CA ASP A 321 30.61 -13.07 -18.43
C ASP A 321 29.81 -12.24 -17.43
N LYS A 322 30.38 -12.01 -16.26
CA LYS A 322 29.73 -11.29 -15.17
C LYS A 322 29.41 -9.84 -15.56
N ASP A 323 30.30 -9.19 -16.29
CA ASP A 323 30.15 -7.78 -16.65
C ASP A 323 28.97 -7.61 -17.62
N LYS A 324 28.85 -8.47 -18.65
CA LYS A 324 27.70 -8.48 -19.55
C LYS A 324 26.36 -8.73 -18.81
N LEU A 325 26.38 -9.60 -17.81
CA LEU A 325 25.17 -9.92 -17.02
C LEU A 325 24.76 -8.80 -16.06
N THR A 326 25.68 -7.95 -15.65
CA THR A 326 25.40 -6.87 -14.70
C THR A 326 25.21 -5.51 -15.36
N GLU A 327 25.80 -5.26 -16.55
CA GLU A 327 25.77 -3.95 -17.20
C GLU A 327 24.47 -3.74 -17.99
N LEU A 328 23.76 -2.64 -17.69
CA LEU A 328 22.68 -2.11 -18.52
C LEU A 328 23.22 -1.05 -19.47
N THR A 329 22.98 -1.24 -20.77
CA THR A 329 23.40 -0.34 -21.84
C THR A 329 22.30 0.68 -22.18
N VAL A 330 22.64 1.65 -23.05
CA VAL A 330 21.64 2.62 -23.57
C VAL A 330 20.49 1.91 -24.28
N ASP A 331 20.75 0.82 -25.01
CA ASP A 331 19.69 0.11 -25.73
C ASP A 331 18.73 -0.62 -24.78
N ASP A 332 19.24 -1.15 -23.67
CA ASP A 332 18.42 -1.72 -22.63
C ASP A 332 17.51 -0.65 -21.99
N LEU A 333 18.06 0.54 -21.71
CA LEU A 333 17.27 1.67 -21.20
C LEU A 333 16.23 2.17 -22.21
N LYS A 334 16.54 2.22 -23.52
CA LYS A 334 15.53 2.55 -24.54
C LYS A 334 14.35 1.59 -24.48
N GLY A 335 14.60 0.29 -24.29
CA GLY A 335 13.57 -0.71 -24.05
C GLY A 335 12.75 -0.41 -22.79
N GLY A 336 13.40 0.02 -21.72
CA GLY A 336 12.77 0.43 -20.47
C GLY A 336 11.81 1.61 -20.63
N PHE A 337 12.19 2.63 -21.38
CA PHE A 337 11.40 3.84 -21.62
C PHE A 337 10.39 3.73 -22.77
N ALA A 338 10.46 2.71 -23.65
CA ALA A 338 9.63 2.60 -24.86
C ALA A 338 8.14 2.31 -24.61
N SER A 339 7.74 1.94 -23.40
CA SER A 339 6.37 1.53 -23.10
C SER A 339 5.44 2.73 -22.87
N ARG A 340 4.37 2.83 -23.68
CA ARG A 340 3.28 3.83 -23.57
C ARG A 340 2.52 3.82 -22.22
N ALA A 341 2.73 2.80 -21.38
CA ALA A 341 2.09 2.69 -20.06
C ALA A 341 2.76 3.53 -18.96
N ASN A 342 3.73 4.37 -19.30
CA ASN A 342 4.61 5.03 -18.32
C ASN A 342 4.63 6.57 -18.42
N ILE A 343 3.69 7.17 -19.15
CA ILE A 343 3.54 8.64 -19.19
C ILE A 343 2.19 9.00 -18.65
#